data_c2d08007bee8eaf50c1d4c79b4b70534
#
_entry.id   c2d08007bee8eaf50c1d4c79b4b70534
#
_cell.length_a   1.000
_cell.length_b   1.000
_cell.length_c   1.000
_cell.angle_alpha   90.00
_cell.angle_beta   90.00
_cell.angle_gamma   90.00
#
_symmetry.space_group_name_H-M   'P 1'
#
loop_
_entity.id
_entity.type
_entity.pdbx_description
1 polymer ?
#
loop_
_entity_poly.entity_id
_entity_poly.type
_entity_poly.pdbx_seq_one_letter_code
_entity_poly.pdbx_strand_id
1 'polypeptide(L)'
;MTKSSSLSQKKHEDICRLIHFLNDSRGMPQISCRYICNGPDVHSKIYIWSQPDEKIQILPTIAYCGSLNYTMNAFYKRRETVSRCNPLSAYWYYKNLLPDTIDCFDPIAKDKLRKVVNNSPDAVEEPDNSEKDYLMYDAMQPVATLNVSLLRADGSDTGYGSGINWGIRKNGTKRNRNQAYIPYNYQDKVEGFFPDRVNPDDENCPMFKVITKDFGSFHMRMAQQNNKAIHSVESNSILGEWIRKKIGTPSGGYVTKQMLELYGKTYVTFRKYSDGTYLLDF
;
A
#
# COMPACT_ATOMS: atom_id res chain seq x y z
N MET A 1 -10.04 -25.66 -8.00
CA MET A 1 -9.42 -25.44 -6.68
C MET A 1 -9.11 -23.97 -6.56
N THR A 2 -9.93 -23.22 -5.86
CA THR A 2 -9.74 -21.79 -5.62
C THR A 2 -8.62 -21.64 -4.60
N LYS A 3 -7.55 -20.90 -4.94
CA LYS A 3 -6.47 -20.57 -4.00
C LYS A 3 -7.10 -19.79 -2.84
N SER A 4 -7.13 -20.39 -1.65
CA SER A 4 -7.44 -19.69 -0.42
C SER A 4 -6.41 -18.57 -0.26
N SER A 5 -6.87 -17.33 -0.12
CA SER A 5 -6.02 -16.19 0.14
C SER A 5 -5.51 -16.31 1.58
N SER A 6 -4.33 -16.91 1.75
CA SER A 6 -3.67 -16.98 3.06
C SER A 6 -3.34 -15.57 3.54
N LEU A 7 -3.72 -15.25 4.78
CA LEU A 7 -3.34 -14.01 5.42
C LEU A 7 -1.83 -14.07 5.74
N SER A 8 -1.02 -13.16 5.21
CA SER A 8 0.40 -13.11 5.52
C SER A 8 0.64 -12.66 6.97
N GLN A 9 1.77 -13.07 7.55
CA GLN A 9 2.16 -12.66 8.90
C GLN A 9 2.20 -11.13 9.03
N LYS A 10 2.72 -10.42 8.02
CA LYS A 10 2.77 -8.95 7.98
C LYS A 10 1.36 -8.34 8.07
N LYS A 11 0.41 -8.84 7.27
CA LYS A 11 -0.98 -8.34 7.33
C LYS A 11 -1.61 -8.58 8.69
N HIS A 12 -1.31 -9.70 9.33
CA HIS A 12 -1.75 -9.99 10.69
C HIS A 12 -1.20 -8.97 11.70
N GLU A 13 0.11 -8.71 11.65
CA GLU A 13 0.76 -7.72 12.53
C GLU A 13 0.24 -6.30 12.29
N ASP A 14 -0.02 -5.92 11.03
CA ASP A 14 -0.62 -4.63 10.68
C ASP A 14 -2.05 -4.49 11.23
N ILE A 15 -2.86 -5.55 11.15
CA ILE A 15 -4.21 -5.59 11.72
C ILE A 15 -4.14 -5.42 13.25
N CYS A 16 -3.28 -6.17 13.93
CA CYS A 16 -3.11 -6.08 15.37
C CYS A 16 -2.67 -4.67 15.81
N ARG A 17 -1.68 -4.08 15.12
CA ARG A 17 -1.23 -2.71 15.39
C ARG A 17 -2.35 -1.68 15.20
N LEU A 18 -3.10 -1.80 14.10
CA LEU A 18 -4.21 -0.89 13.81
C LEU A 18 -5.30 -0.96 14.87
N ILE A 19 -5.69 -2.17 15.27
CA ILE A 19 -6.72 -2.38 16.31
C ILE A 19 -6.24 -1.83 17.66
N HIS A 20 -5.00 -2.08 18.02
CA HIS A 20 -4.41 -1.54 19.25
C HIS A 20 -4.42 -0.02 19.25
N PHE A 21 -3.94 0.60 18.16
CA PHE A 21 -3.96 2.06 18.00
C PHE A 21 -5.36 2.65 18.09
N LEU A 22 -6.36 2.03 17.44
CA LEU A 22 -7.73 2.52 17.45
C LEU A 22 -8.39 2.37 18.84
N ASN A 23 -8.10 1.27 19.53
CA ASN A 23 -8.66 1.01 20.86
C ASN A 23 -8.02 1.86 21.96
N ASP A 24 -6.78 2.32 21.77
CA ASP A 24 -6.10 3.23 22.69
C ASP A 24 -6.61 4.68 22.55
N SER A 25 -7.31 4.99 21.48
CA SER A 25 -7.87 6.32 21.23
C SER A 25 -9.09 6.55 22.12
N ARG A 26 -9.01 7.55 23.03
CA ARG A 26 -10.11 7.87 23.97
C ARG A 26 -11.40 8.22 23.23
N GLY A 27 -12.50 7.60 23.63
CA GLY A 27 -13.84 7.87 23.10
C GLY A 27 -14.17 7.14 21.79
N MET A 28 -13.27 6.30 21.27
CA MET A 28 -13.56 5.46 20.13
C MET A 28 -14.23 4.14 20.58
N PRO A 29 -15.14 3.58 19.75
CA PRO A 29 -15.72 2.27 20.03
C PRO A 29 -14.63 1.18 19.99
N GLN A 30 -14.75 0.17 20.85
CA GLN A 30 -13.84 -0.97 20.86
C GLN A 30 -13.95 -1.78 19.57
N ILE A 31 -12.81 -2.02 18.94
CA ILE A 31 -12.70 -2.76 17.69
C ILE A 31 -12.03 -4.11 17.98
N SER A 32 -12.58 -5.19 17.43
CA SER A 32 -11.96 -6.51 17.46
C SER A 32 -11.93 -7.10 16.05
N CYS A 33 -10.98 -7.97 15.80
CA CYS A 33 -10.87 -8.75 14.57
C CYS A 33 -10.73 -10.22 14.92
N ARG A 34 -11.48 -11.06 14.21
CA ARG A 34 -11.43 -12.50 14.41
C ARG A 34 -11.22 -13.19 13.06
N TYR A 35 -10.41 -14.22 13.05
CA TYR A 35 -10.12 -15.03 11.87
C TYR A 35 -10.93 -16.34 11.92
N ILE A 36 -11.52 -16.72 10.79
CA ILE A 36 -12.08 -18.06 10.61
C ILE A 36 -10.90 -19.05 10.61
N CYS A 37 -10.93 -20.00 11.51
CA CYS A 37 -9.87 -21.00 11.68
C CYS A 37 -10.32 -22.44 11.51
N ASN A 38 -11.64 -22.70 11.56
CA ASN A 38 -12.25 -24.01 11.39
C ASN A 38 -13.46 -23.90 10.45
N GLY A 39 -13.97 -25.04 9.98
CA GLY A 39 -15.14 -25.10 9.11
C GLY A 39 -14.87 -24.72 7.64
N PRO A 40 -15.92 -24.59 6.84
CA PRO A 40 -15.84 -24.21 5.45
C PRO A 40 -15.48 -22.72 5.28
N ASP A 41 -14.91 -22.38 4.13
CA ASP A 41 -14.60 -21.01 3.77
C ASP A 41 -15.85 -20.10 3.79
N VAL A 42 -15.73 -18.97 4.48
CA VAL A 42 -16.81 -17.98 4.57
C VAL A 42 -16.63 -16.91 3.50
N HIS A 43 -17.58 -16.81 2.59
CA HIS A 43 -17.59 -15.82 1.52
C HIS A 43 -18.71 -14.77 1.67
N SER A 44 -19.50 -14.84 2.74
CA SER A 44 -20.58 -13.89 3.04
C SER A 44 -20.02 -12.51 3.39
N LYS A 45 -20.69 -11.46 2.91
CA LYS A 45 -20.46 -10.06 3.26
C LYS A 45 -21.71 -9.56 3.95
N ILE A 46 -21.61 -9.43 5.27
CA ILE A 46 -22.71 -9.02 6.14
C ILE A 46 -22.24 -7.85 7.00
N TYR A 47 -23.06 -6.84 7.05
CA TYR A 47 -22.83 -5.62 7.85
C TYR A 47 -23.98 -5.50 8.84
N ILE A 48 -23.66 -5.37 10.12
CA ILE A 48 -24.65 -5.31 11.19
C ILE A 48 -24.33 -4.10 12.06
N TRP A 49 -25.30 -3.24 12.24
CA TRP A 49 -25.28 -2.19 13.26
C TRP A 49 -26.17 -2.61 14.43
N SER A 50 -25.67 -2.41 15.61
CA SER A 50 -26.35 -2.78 16.85
C SER A 50 -26.16 -1.67 17.88
N GLN A 51 -27.07 -1.63 18.84
CA GLN A 51 -26.98 -0.76 20.01
C GLN A 51 -26.98 -1.59 21.28
N PRO A 52 -26.43 -1.06 22.39
CA PRO A 52 -26.59 -1.69 23.69
C PRO A 52 -28.09 -1.82 24.07
N ASP A 53 -28.44 -2.93 24.68
CA ASP A 53 -29.79 -3.17 25.19
C ASP A 53 -29.68 -3.80 26.57
N GLU A 54 -30.50 -3.32 27.52
CA GLU A 54 -30.44 -3.76 28.93
C GLU A 54 -30.83 -5.21 29.09
N LYS A 55 -31.70 -5.75 28.22
CA LYS A 55 -32.23 -7.12 28.35
C LYS A 55 -31.42 -8.17 27.60
N ILE A 56 -30.92 -7.81 26.42
CA ILE A 56 -30.23 -8.75 25.52
C ILE A 56 -28.78 -8.39 25.27
N GLN A 57 -28.23 -7.38 25.98
CA GLN A 57 -26.89 -6.80 25.88
C GLN A 57 -26.59 -6.13 24.54
N ILE A 58 -26.99 -6.70 23.40
CA ILE A 58 -26.78 -6.15 22.06
C ILE A 58 -28.06 -6.33 21.24
N LEU A 59 -28.66 -5.24 20.80
CA LEU A 59 -29.81 -5.23 19.90
C LEU A 59 -29.36 -4.89 18.48
N PRO A 60 -29.35 -5.85 17.52
CA PRO A 60 -29.09 -5.56 16.13
C PRO A 60 -30.26 -4.77 15.52
N THR A 61 -29.97 -3.61 14.96
CA THR A 61 -30.97 -2.64 14.47
C THR A 61 -31.05 -2.58 12.95
N ILE A 62 -29.91 -2.67 12.29
CA ILE A 62 -29.82 -2.60 10.82
C ILE A 62 -28.82 -3.66 10.35
N ALA A 63 -29.16 -4.35 9.25
CA ALA A 63 -28.23 -5.25 8.59
C ALA A 63 -28.36 -5.22 7.07
N TYR A 64 -27.23 -5.41 6.42
CA TYR A 64 -27.13 -5.55 4.97
C TYR A 64 -26.31 -6.80 4.62
N CYS A 65 -26.65 -7.44 3.52
CA CYS A 65 -25.90 -8.56 2.96
C CYS A 65 -25.80 -8.44 1.44
N GLY A 66 -24.74 -9.02 0.87
CA GLY A 66 -24.55 -8.97 -0.58
C GLY A 66 -23.16 -9.39 -1.02
N SER A 67 -22.75 -8.95 -2.18
CA SER A 67 -21.43 -9.22 -2.74
C SER A 67 -20.37 -8.17 -2.38
N LEU A 68 -20.78 -6.99 -1.91
CA LEU A 68 -19.93 -5.85 -1.61
C LEU A 68 -18.92 -6.16 -0.51
N ASN A 69 -17.63 -6.10 -0.82
CA ASN A 69 -16.58 -6.04 0.19
C ASN A 69 -16.39 -4.61 0.67
N TYR A 70 -16.06 -4.42 1.95
CA TYR A 70 -15.77 -3.09 2.50
C TYR A 70 -14.39 -2.62 2.05
N THR A 71 -14.24 -2.38 0.75
CA THR A 71 -13.01 -1.92 0.11
C THR A 71 -13.28 -0.82 -0.90
N MET A 72 -12.31 0.08 -1.09
CA MET A 72 -12.42 1.16 -2.10
C MET A 72 -12.68 0.62 -3.50
N ASN A 73 -12.09 -0.53 -3.86
CA ASN A 73 -12.33 -1.15 -5.17
C ASN A 73 -13.78 -1.63 -5.35
N ALA A 74 -14.39 -2.17 -4.29
CA ALA A 74 -15.78 -2.61 -4.34
C ALA A 74 -16.73 -1.40 -4.48
N PHE A 75 -16.48 -0.31 -3.75
CA PHE A 75 -17.32 0.89 -3.79
C PHE A 75 -17.21 1.67 -5.11
N TYR A 76 -16.02 1.72 -5.73
CA TYR A 76 -15.78 2.63 -6.86
C TYR A 76 -15.52 1.94 -8.20
N LYS A 77 -15.12 0.66 -8.21
CA LYS A 77 -14.66 0.00 -9.44
C LYS A 77 -15.43 -1.26 -9.83
N ARG A 78 -16.26 -1.81 -8.95
CA ARG A 78 -17.01 -3.04 -9.19
C ARG A 78 -18.50 -2.77 -9.16
N ARG A 79 -19.25 -3.62 -9.91
CA ARG A 79 -20.70 -3.67 -9.80
C ARG A 79 -21.03 -4.68 -8.71
N GLU A 80 -21.37 -4.18 -7.54
CA GLU A 80 -21.67 -4.98 -6.36
C GLU A 80 -23.13 -4.75 -5.96
N THR A 81 -23.70 -5.73 -5.31
CA THR A 81 -25.08 -5.64 -4.78
C THR A 81 -25.05 -5.69 -3.27
N VAL A 82 -25.86 -4.84 -2.65
CA VAL A 82 -26.12 -4.84 -1.22
C VAL A 82 -27.61 -4.69 -1.01
N SER A 83 -28.18 -5.60 -0.26
CA SER A 83 -29.59 -5.59 0.09
C SER A 83 -29.76 -5.53 1.61
N ARG A 84 -30.78 -4.84 2.05
CA ARG A 84 -31.16 -4.86 3.47
C ARG A 84 -31.65 -6.28 3.82
N CYS A 85 -31.22 -6.79 4.95
CA CYS A 85 -31.65 -8.10 5.45
C CYS A 85 -32.15 -7.99 6.89
N ASN A 86 -32.74 -9.07 7.42
CA ASN A 86 -33.23 -9.09 8.79
C ASN A 86 -32.05 -9.01 9.77
N PRO A 87 -31.98 -8.01 10.68
CA PRO A 87 -30.86 -7.79 11.56
C PRO A 87 -30.65 -8.94 12.57
N LEU A 88 -31.70 -9.54 13.09
CA LEU A 88 -31.61 -10.67 14.01
C LEU A 88 -31.05 -11.92 13.32
N SER A 89 -31.54 -12.23 12.12
CA SER A 89 -31.02 -13.35 11.33
C SER A 89 -29.55 -13.19 10.98
N ALA A 90 -29.13 -11.97 10.61
CA ALA A 90 -27.74 -11.64 10.33
C ALA A 90 -26.86 -11.78 11.58
N TYR A 91 -27.35 -11.33 12.72
CA TYR A 91 -26.66 -11.45 14.01
C TYR A 91 -26.52 -12.90 14.45
N TRP A 92 -27.57 -13.73 14.31
CA TRP A 92 -27.50 -15.15 14.60
C TRP A 92 -26.51 -15.88 13.69
N TYR A 93 -26.47 -15.55 12.40
CA TYR A 93 -25.45 -16.08 11.51
C TYR A 93 -24.04 -15.74 12.00
N TYR A 94 -23.77 -14.49 12.36
CA TYR A 94 -22.50 -14.09 12.95
C TYR A 94 -22.18 -14.85 14.24
N LYS A 95 -23.15 -14.98 15.15
CA LYS A 95 -22.96 -15.72 16.41
C LYS A 95 -22.59 -17.19 16.17
N ASN A 96 -23.18 -17.81 15.17
CA ASN A 96 -22.88 -19.19 14.81
C ASN A 96 -21.49 -19.38 14.19
N LEU A 97 -20.89 -18.33 13.64
CA LEU A 97 -19.51 -18.36 13.16
C LEU A 97 -18.46 -18.21 14.28
N LEU A 98 -18.82 -17.59 15.41
CA LEU A 98 -17.85 -17.29 16.48
C LEU A 98 -17.08 -18.52 17.00
N PRO A 99 -17.69 -19.72 17.19
CA PRO A 99 -16.97 -20.90 17.62
C PRO A 99 -15.87 -21.35 16.66
N ASP A 100 -16.01 -21.02 15.36
CA ASP A 100 -15.04 -21.35 14.31
C ASP A 100 -13.97 -20.27 14.11
N THR A 101 -13.95 -19.27 15.00
CA THR A 101 -13.03 -18.12 14.89
C THR A 101 -12.08 -18.04 16.08
N ILE A 102 -10.92 -17.42 15.83
CA ILE A 102 -9.99 -17.01 16.88
C ILE A 102 -9.78 -15.50 16.84
N ASP A 103 -9.53 -14.90 17.99
CA ASP A 103 -9.18 -13.49 18.07
C ASP A 103 -7.79 -13.22 17.45
N CYS A 104 -7.60 -12.05 16.82
CA CYS A 104 -6.32 -11.71 16.22
C CYS A 104 -5.18 -11.58 17.25
N PHE A 105 -5.47 -11.30 18.50
CA PHE A 105 -4.50 -11.26 19.60
C PHE A 105 -4.27 -12.63 20.29
N ASP A 106 -5.00 -13.65 19.88
CA ASP A 106 -4.78 -14.99 20.41
C ASP A 106 -3.40 -15.53 19.97
N PRO A 107 -2.55 -16.01 20.90
CA PRO A 107 -1.24 -16.56 20.56
C PRO A 107 -1.30 -17.68 19.50
N ILE A 108 -2.40 -18.46 19.48
CA ILE A 108 -2.62 -19.52 18.50
C ILE A 108 -2.84 -18.97 17.10
N ALA A 109 -3.34 -17.73 16.94
CA ALA A 109 -3.55 -17.10 15.64
C ALA A 109 -2.24 -17.02 14.87
N LYS A 110 -1.15 -16.59 15.49
CA LYS A 110 0.17 -16.48 14.91
C LYS A 110 0.73 -17.84 14.46
N ASP A 111 0.52 -18.89 15.24
CA ASP A 111 1.02 -20.23 14.92
C ASP A 111 0.23 -20.90 13.80
N LYS A 112 -1.10 -20.68 13.74
CA LYS A 112 -1.92 -21.15 12.62
C LYS A 112 -1.57 -20.47 11.30
N LEU A 113 -1.29 -19.16 11.31
CA LEU A 113 -0.85 -18.42 10.14
C LEU A 113 0.52 -18.92 9.63
N ARG A 114 1.47 -19.20 10.51
CA ARG A 114 2.78 -19.76 10.16
C ARG A 114 2.67 -21.11 9.45
N LYS A 115 1.76 -21.98 9.86
CA LYS A 115 1.57 -23.31 9.25
C LYS A 115 1.02 -23.22 7.82
N VAL A 116 0.18 -22.23 7.53
CA VAL A 116 -0.38 -22.01 6.18
C VAL A 116 0.69 -21.47 5.21
N VAL A 117 1.60 -20.63 5.69
CA VAL A 117 2.72 -20.08 4.88
C VAL A 117 3.74 -21.18 4.53
N ASN A 118 3.99 -22.15 5.42
CA ASN A 118 4.97 -23.20 5.20
C ASN A 118 4.52 -24.29 4.19
N ASN A 119 3.25 -24.32 3.79
CA ASN A 119 2.70 -25.29 2.84
C ASN A 119 2.52 -24.75 1.42
N SER A 120 2.95 -23.53 1.13
CA SER A 120 2.93 -22.93 -0.22
C SER A 120 4.33 -23.00 -0.83
N PRO A 121 4.58 -23.78 -1.91
CA PRO A 121 5.92 -23.95 -2.49
C PRO A 121 6.53 -22.68 -3.14
N ASP A 122 5.74 -21.62 -3.31
CA ASP A 122 6.13 -20.45 -4.12
C ASP A 122 6.05 -19.10 -3.37
N ALA A 123 6.08 -19.08 -2.04
CA ALA A 123 6.08 -17.83 -1.26
C ALA A 123 7.24 -17.83 -0.25
N VAL A 124 8.46 -17.75 -0.75
CA VAL A 124 9.56 -17.19 0.03
C VAL A 124 9.50 -15.66 -0.15
N GLU A 125 8.48 -15.01 0.43
CA GLU A 125 8.61 -13.62 0.79
C GLU A 125 9.39 -13.59 2.11
N GLU A 126 10.65 -13.17 2.05
CA GLU A 126 11.39 -12.77 3.23
C GLU A 126 10.55 -11.76 4.02
N PRO A 127 10.54 -11.79 5.37
CA PRO A 127 9.84 -10.78 6.16
C PRO A 127 10.33 -9.42 5.69
N ASP A 128 9.39 -8.57 5.26
CA ASP A 128 9.69 -7.20 4.88
C ASP A 128 10.24 -6.46 6.10
N ASN A 129 11.55 -6.46 6.24
CA ASN A 129 12.30 -5.73 7.27
C ASN A 129 12.36 -4.22 6.97
N SER A 130 11.63 -3.75 5.97
CA SER A 130 11.77 -2.39 5.45
C SER A 130 11.53 -1.28 6.49
N GLU A 131 10.63 -1.49 7.46
CA GLU A 131 10.41 -0.52 8.55
C GLU A 131 11.61 -0.51 9.52
N LYS A 132 12.16 -1.68 9.86
CA LYS A 132 13.40 -1.77 10.64
C LYS A 132 14.57 -1.17 9.88
N ASP A 133 14.70 -1.52 8.60
CA ASP A 133 15.72 -0.97 7.72
C ASP A 133 15.57 0.55 7.62
N TYR A 134 14.34 1.07 7.42
CA TYR A 134 14.10 2.51 7.39
C TYR A 134 14.57 3.19 8.67
N LEU A 135 14.15 2.70 9.84
CA LEU A 135 14.54 3.28 11.13
C LEU A 135 16.04 3.20 11.37
N MET A 136 16.69 2.12 10.96
CA MET A 136 18.14 1.96 11.05
C MET A 136 18.87 3.03 10.22
N TYR A 137 18.50 3.18 8.94
CA TYR A 137 19.11 4.18 8.05
C TYR A 137 18.73 5.61 8.45
N ASP A 138 17.49 5.86 8.93
CA ASP A 138 17.05 7.17 9.39
C ASP A 138 17.87 7.68 10.59
N ALA A 139 18.34 6.77 11.45
CA ALA A 139 19.23 7.08 12.56
C ALA A 139 20.69 7.29 12.14
N MET A 140 21.07 6.92 10.92
CA MET A 140 22.43 7.09 10.40
C MET A 140 22.60 8.44 9.70
N GLN A 141 23.86 8.92 9.62
CA GLN A 141 24.18 10.10 8.83
C GLN A 141 24.26 9.73 7.34
N PRO A 142 23.48 10.36 6.47
CA PRO A 142 23.62 10.15 5.03
C PRO A 142 24.89 10.79 4.49
N VAL A 143 25.54 10.17 3.52
CA VAL A 143 26.73 10.75 2.83
C VAL A 143 26.33 11.94 1.97
N ALA A 144 25.10 11.93 1.44
CA ALA A 144 24.56 13.03 0.65
C ALA A 144 23.04 13.02 0.67
N THR A 145 22.43 14.19 0.51
CA THR A 145 20.98 14.37 0.40
C THR A 145 20.64 15.17 -0.84
N LEU A 146 19.63 14.76 -1.58
CA LEU A 146 19.19 15.40 -2.80
C LEU A 146 17.68 15.48 -2.87
N ASN A 147 17.15 16.66 -3.14
CA ASN A 147 15.76 16.87 -3.50
C ASN A 147 15.60 16.82 -5.02
N VAL A 148 14.71 15.99 -5.51
CA VAL A 148 14.44 15.83 -6.93
C VAL A 148 12.99 16.22 -7.21
N SER A 149 12.82 17.20 -8.10
CA SER A 149 11.49 17.74 -8.44
C SER A 149 10.59 16.70 -9.11
N LEU A 150 9.32 16.67 -8.73
CA LEU A 150 8.27 15.91 -9.41
C LEU A 150 7.64 16.69 -10.57
N LEU A 151 8.01 17.95 -10.73
CA LEU A 151 7.52 18.85 -11.75
C LEU A 151 8.46 18.87 -12.97
N ARG A 152 8.06 19.53 -14.04
CA ARG A 152 8.92 19.84 -15.17
C ARG A 152 10.01 20.84 -14.75
N ALA A 153 11.05 20.97 -15.58
CA ALA A 153 12.16 21.90 -15.34
C ALA A 153 11.71 23.37 -15.20
N ASP A 154 10.62 23.75 -15.84
CA ASP A 154 10.01 25.08 -15.74
C ASP A 154 9.09 25.25 -14.52
N GLY A 155 9.01 24.23 -13.66
CA GLY A 155 8.13 24.22 -12.48
C GLY A 155 6.65 24.03 -12.79
N SER A 156 6.30 23.68 -14.03
CA SER A 156 4.92 23.38 -14.43
C SER A 156 4.55 21.91 -14.16
N ASP A 157 3.26 21.61 -14.27
CA ASP A 157 2.74 20.24 -14.18
C ASP A 157 3.40 19.28 -15.15
N THR A 158 3.65 18.04 -14.70
CA THR A 158 3.90 16.95 -15.64
C THR A 158 2.59 16.61 -16.35
N GLY A 159 2.57 16.83 -17.67
CA GLY A 159 1.39 16.54 -18.48
C GLY A 159 1.07 15.05 -18.59
N TYR A 160 0.00 14.76 -19.33
CA TYR A 160 -0.34 13.37 -19.68
C TYR A 160 0.85 12.64 -20.30
N GLY A 161 1.07 11.40 -19.87
CA GLY A 161 2.13 10.55 -20.41
C GLY A 161 3.54 10.97 -20.01
N SER A 162 3.73 11.76 -18.95
CA SER A 162 5.01 12.25 -18.48
C SER A 162 5.10 12.23 -16.94
N GLY A 163 6.30 12.05 -16.41
CA GLY A 163 6.61 12.09 -14.97
C GLY A 163 5.67 11.21 -14.14
N ILE A 164 5.10 11.78 -13.08
CA ILE A 164 4.15 11.10 -12.21
C ILE A 164 2.87 10.65 -12.94
N ASN A 165 2.53 11.27 -14.07
CA ASN A 165 1.39 10.95 -14.93
C ASN A 165 1.76 10.10 -16.15
N TRP A 166 2.93 9.45 -16.17
CA TRP A 166 3.41 8.69 -17.33
C TRP A 166 2.44 7.61 -17.83
N GLY A 167 1.76 6.91 -16.91
CA GLY A 167 0.76 5.91 -17.22
C GLY A 167 -0.58 6.46 -17.72
N ILE A 168 -0.82 7.77 -17.60
CA ILE A 168 -2.09 8.40 -17.94
C ILE A 168 -2.01 9.03 -19.32
N ARG A 169 -2.77 8.52 -20.29
CA ARG A 169 -2.77 8.98 -21.68
C ARG A 169 -4.12 9.59 -22.06
N LYS A 170 -4.09 10.67 -22.90
CA LYS A 170 -5.31 11.28 -23.42
C LYS A 170 -6.09 10.37 -24.40
N ASN A 171 -5.39 9.54 -25.12
CA ASN A 171 -5.92 8.68 -26.19
C ASN A 171 -6.25 7.26 -25.77
N GLY A 172 -6.42 6.99 -24.48
CA GLY A 172 -6.97 5.72 -23.98
C GLY A 172 -6.10 4.47 -24.17
N THR A 173 -4.78 4.62 -24.42
CA THR A 173 -3.89 3.45 -24.53
C THR A 173 -3.90 2.60 -23.25
N LYS A 174 -3.89 1.28 -23.41
CA LYS A 174 -3.92 0.25 -22.34
C LYS A 174 -2.61 0.20 -21.55
N ARG A 175 -2.25 1.27 -20.87
CA ARG A 175 -1.11 1.30 -19.97
C ARG A 175 -1.60 1.34 -18.52
N ASN A 176 -0.87 0.71 -17.58
CA ASN A 176 -1.22 0.84 -16.17
C ASN A 176 -1.13 2.32 -15.76
N ARG A 177 -2.24 2.88 -15.28
CA ARG A 177 -2.37 4.30 -14.96
C ARG A 177 -1.48 4.75 -13.80
N ASN A 178 -0.96 3.81 -12.99
CA ASN A 178 0.00 4.12 -11.93
C ASN A 178 1.44 4.20 -12.42
N GLN A 179 1.76 3.81 -13.66
CA GLN A 179 3.13 3.96 -14.16
C GLN A 179 3.60 5.40 -14.05
N ALA A 180 4.78 5.56 -13.46
CA ALA A 180 5.40 6.86 -13.17
C ALA A 180 6.92 6.76 -13.23
N TYR A 181 7.55 7.89 -13.40
CA TYR A 181 8.97 8.10 -13.18
C TYR A 181 9.19 9.46 -12.53
N ILE A 182 10.30 9.67 -11.84
CA ILE A 182 10.74 10.98 -11.36
C ILE A 182 11.53 11.64 -12.48
N PRO A 183 11.12 12.82 -12.97
CA PRO A 183 11.97 13.60 -13.89
C PRO A 183 13.28 13.93 -13.18
N TYR A 184 14.41 13.66 -13.82
CA TYR A 184 15.72 14.09 -13.31
C TYR A 184 16.23 15.21 -14.20
N ASN A 185 15.76 16.40 -13.87
CA ASN A 185 16.04 17.61 -14.64
C ASN A 185 17.50 18.03 -14.50
N TYR A 186 18.00 18.75 -15.48
CA TYR A 186 19.37 19.23 -15.45
C TYR A 186 19.73 20.03 -14.18
N GLN A 187 18.76 20.79 -13.68
CA GLN A 187 18.90 21.60 -12.45
C GLN A 187 19.07 20.76 -11.17
N ASP A 188 18.51 19.53 -11.18
CA ASP A 188 18.56 18.62 -10.02
C ASP A 188 19.80 17.71 -10.07
N LYS A 189 20.57 17.71 -11.17
CA LYS A 189 21.67 16.78 -11.37
C LYS A 189 22.85 17.07 -10.46
N VAL A 190 23.23 16.06 -9.69
CA VAL A 190 24.45 16.01 -8.91
C VAL A 190 25.27 14.83 -9.40
N GLU A 191 26.49 15.10 -9.89
CA GLU A 191 27.39 14.08 -10.42
C GLU A 191 27.71 13.02 -9.34
N GLY A 192 27.64 11.74 -9.71
CA GLY A 192 27.91 10.62 -8.81
C GLY A 192 26.89 10.40 -7.70
N PHE A 193 25.80 11.18 -7.63
CA PHE A 193 24.76 10.94 -6.64
C PHE A 193 24.03 9.61 -6.90
N PHE A 194 23.53 9.40 -8.10
CA PHE A 194 22.99 8.11 -8.54
C PHE A 194 24.00 7.37 -9.41
N PRO A 195 23.94 6.01 -9.47
CA PRO A 195 24.74 5.25 -10.40
C PRO A 195 24.41 5.64 -11.85
N ASP A 196 25.42 6.00 -12.64
CA ASP A 196 25.22 6.37 -14.03
C ASP A 196 24.90 5.17 -14.91
N ARG A 197 24.07 5.41 -15.91
CA ARG A 197 23.80 4.44 -16.96
C ARG A 197 24.96 4.49 -17.96
N VAL A 198 25.75 3.41 -18.00
CA VAL A 198 26.98 3.33 -18.80
C VAL A 198 26.69 3.24 -20.30
N ASN A 199 25.57 2.58 -20.69
CA ASN A 199 25.17 2.44 -22.08
C ASN A 199 23.64 2.63 -22.22
N PRO A 200 23.15 3.48 -23.15
CA PRO A 200 21.72 3.70 -23.35
C PRO A 200 20.91 2.45 -23.69
N ASP A 201 21.52 1.46 -24.30
CA ASP A 201 20.89 0.21 -24.76
C ASP A 201 21.13 -0.97 -23.82
N ASP A 202 21.81 -0.75 -22.68
CA ASP A 202 22.15 -1.80 -21.76
C ASP A 202 20.98 -2.12 -20.82
N GLU A 203 20.47 -3.36 -20.92
CA GLU A 203 19.47 -3.89 -19.98
C GLU A 203 20.06 -4.07 -18.57
N ASN A 204 21.38 -4.11 -18.42
CA ASN A 204 22.13 -4.21 -17.18
C ASN A 204 22.45 -2.84 -16.54
N CYS A 205 21.64 -1.83 -16.74
CA CYS A 205 21.81 -0.54 -16.07
C CYS A 205 21.91 -0.71 -14.54
N PRO A 206 22.91 -0.12 -13.87
CA PRO A 206 23.06 -0.24 -12.43
C PRO A 206 21.79 0.11 -11.68
N MET A 207 21.38 -0.78 -10.76
CA MET A 207 20.23 -0.58 -9.88
C MET A 207 20.72 -0.15 -8.51
N PHE A 208 19.89 0.62 -7.80
CA PHE A 208 20.14 0.99 -6.42
C PHE A 208 18.91 0.72 -5.55
N LYS A 209 19.16 0.22 -4.33
CA LYS A 209 18.11 -0.08 -3.35
C LYS A 209 17.57 1.22 -2.77
N VAL A 210 16.25 1.31 -2.73
CA VAL A 210 15.52 2.42 -2.11
C VAL A 210 14.61 1.88 -1.02
N ILE A 211 14.61 2.52 0.13
CA ILE A 211 13.78 2.20 1.29
C ILE A 211 12.87 3.38 1.57
N THR A 212 11.58 3.12 1.76
CA THR A 212 10.58 4.12 2.15
C THR A 212 10.00 3.77 3.51
N LYS A 213 9.54 4.76 4.25
CA LYS A 213 9.00 4.57 5.60
C LYS A 213 7.76 3.66 5.64
N ASP A 214 6.91 3.72 4.63
CA ASP A 214 5.54 3.19 4.67
C ASP A 214 5.13 2.39 3.44
N PHE A 215 6.08 2.12 2.54
CA PHE A 215 5.81 1.37 1.31
C PHE A 215 6.81 0.23 1.04
N GLY A 216 7.75 0.02 1.96
CA GLY A 216 8.75 -1.02 1.83
C GLY A 216 10.00 -0.60 1.06
N SER A 217 10.76 -1.58 0.60
CA SER A 217 11.96 -1.38 -0.21
C SER A 217 11.74 -1.89 -1.63
N PHE A 218 12.37 -1.23 -2.60
CA PHE A 218 12.37 -1.60 -4.02
C PHE A 218 13.63 -1.06 -4.70
N HIS A 219 13.89 -1.49 -5.93
CA HIS A 219 15.02 -0.99 -6.69
C HIS A 219 14.59 0.10 -7.66
N MET A 220 15.48 1.07 -7.82
CA MET A 220 15.36 2.11 -8.84
C MET A 220 16.59 2.09 -9.74
N ARG A 221 16.46 2.67 -10.92
CA ARG A 221 17.56 2.89 -11.87
C ARG A 221 17.38 4.19 -12.64
N MET A 222 18.50 4.69 -13.16
CA MET A 222 18.46 5.78 -14.12
C MET A 222 17.91 5.28 -15.46
N ALA A 223 17.15 6.12 -16.13
CA ALA A 223 16.46 5.79 -17.37
C ALA A 223 16.44 6.96 -18.35
N GLN A 224 16.05 6.66 -19.58
CA GLN A 224 16.02 7.59 -20.74
C GLN A 224 17.42 8.11 -21.12
N GLN A 225 17.52 8.72 -22.30
CA GLN A 225 18.76 9.33 -22.75
C GLN A 225 19.25 10.38 -21.74
N ASN A 226 20.56 10.41 -21.50
CA ASN A 226 21.21 11.35 -20.59
C ASN A 226 20.68 11.30 -19.15
N ASN A 227 20.25 10.12 -18.67
CA ASN A 227 19.76 9.94 -17.30
C ASN A 227 18.67 10.96 -16.89
N LYS A 228 17.68 11.18 -17.76
CA LYS A 228 16.62 12.19 -17.53
C LYS A 228 15.46 11.70 -16.67
N ALA A 229 15.47 10.44 -16.27
CA ALA A 229 14.40 9.83 -15.49
C ALA A 229 14.94 8.84 -14.46
N ILE A 230 14.25 8.70 -13.35
CA ILE A 230 14.47 7.69 -12.34
C ILE A 230 13.17 6.88 -12.24
N HIS A 231 13.23 5.57 -12.39
CA HIS A 231 12.05 4.72 -12.28
C HIS A 231 12.30 3.44 -11.48
N SER A 232 11.25 2.86 -10.93
CA SER A 232 11.28 1.60 -10.22
C SER A 232 11.49 0.43 -11.20
N VAL A 233 12.27 -0.57 -10.78
CA VAL A 233 12.72 -1.69 -11.63
C VAL A 233 11.67 -2.80 -11.64
N GLU A 234 11.21 -3.27 -10.46
CA GLU A 234 10.28 -4.39 -10.34
C GLU A 234 8.93 -4.11 -11.02
N SER A 235 8.46 -2.89 -10.93
CA SER A 235 7.28 -2.40 -11.65
C SER A 235 7.29 -0.89 -11.75
N ASN A 236 7.10 -0.37 -12.95
CA ASN A 236 6.97 1.07 -13.18
C ASN A 236 5.76 1.71 -12.45
N SER A 237 4.88 0.90 -11.85
CA SER A 237 3.70 1.38 -11.12
C SER A 237 3.96 1.65 -9.64
N ILE A 238 5.03 1.08 -9.04
CA ILE A 238 5.37 1.19 -7.62
C ILE A 238 5.43 2.65 -7.18
N LEU A 239 6.25 3.44 -7.86
CA LEU A 239 6.45 4.85 -7.56
C LEU A 239 5.14 5.65 -7.64
N GLY A 240 4.36 5.42 -8.69
CA GLY A 240 3.11 6.15 -8.89
C GLY A 240 2.02 5.76 -7.88
N GLU A 241 1.97 4.51 -7.43
CA GLU A 241 1.08 4.07 -6.37
C GLU A 241 1.46 4.70 -5.03
N TRP A 242 2.75 4.68 -4.70
CA TRP A 242 3.27 5.26 -3.48
C TRP A 242 2.95 6.75 -3.36
N ILE A 243 3.28 7.56 -4.38
CA ILE A 243 3.02 9.01 -4.35
C ILE A 243 1.52 9.29 -4.28
N ARG A 244 0.67 8.60 -5.08
CA ARG A 244 -0.78 8.80 -5.04
C ARG A 244 -1.38 8.46 -3.69
N LYS A 245 -0.91 7.38 -3.06
CA LYS A 245 -1.32 7.01 -1.70
C LYS A 245 -0.99 8.12 -0.69
N LYS A 246 0.21 8.70 -0.78
CA LYS A 246 0.66 9.81 0.08
C LYS A 246 -0.24 11.04 -0.03
N ILE A 247 -0.53 11.48 -1.24
CA ILE A 247 -1.35 12.69 -1.48
C ILE A 247 -2.86 12.43 -1.44
N GLY A 248 -3.30 11.23 -1.07
CA GLY A 248 -4.72 10.88 -1.01
C GLY A 248 -5.44 10.79 -2.36
N THR A 249 -4.69 10.68 -3.47
CA THR A 249 -5.27 10.56 -4.82
C THR A 249 -5.64 9.11 -5.10
N PRO A 250 -6.80 8.81 -5.70
CA PRO A 250 -7.16 7.46 -6.11
C PRO A 250 -6.10 6.81 -7.01
N SER A 251 -5.96 5.47 -6.91
CA SER A 251 -5.06 4.70 -7.76
C SER A 251 -5.31 5.03 -9.24
N GLY A 252 -4.25 5.38 -9.97
CA GLY A 252 -4.33 5.82 -11.37
C GLY A 252 -4.97 7.19 -11.60
N GLY A 253 -5.23 7.97 -10.54
CA GLY A 253 -5.70 9.35 -10.65
C GLY A 253 -4.64 10.28 -11.24
N TYR A 254 -5.06 11.33 -11.96
CA TYR A 254 -4.16 12.35 -12.46
C TYR A 254 -3.65 13.22 -11.31
N VAL A 255 -2.36 13.48 -11.27
CA VAL A 255 -1.69 14.28 -10.23
C VAL A 255 -1.34 15.63 -10.82
N THR A 256 -1.76 16.72 -10.14
CA THR A 256 -1.44 18.09 -10.51
C THR A 256 -0.42 18.71 -9.56
N LYS A 257 0.24 19.78 -9.99
CA LYS A 257 1.11 20.61 -9.14
C LYS A 257 0.35 21.10 -7.90
N GLN A 258 -0.88 21.58 -8.08
CA GLN A 258 -1.71 22.05 -6.97
C GLN A 258 -1.94 20.97 -5.90
N MET A 259 -2.13 19.70 -6.30
CA MET A 259 -2.29 18.58 -5.34
C MET A 259 -1.01 18.32 -4.57
N LEU A 260 0.16 18.44 -5.21
CA LEU A 260 1.47 18.32 -4.58
C LEU A 260 1.73 19.49 -3.61
N GLU A 261 1.38 20.71 -4.01
CA GLU A 261 1.48 21.91 -3.16
C GLU A 261 0.56 21.82 -1.92
N LEU A 262 -0.67 21.34 -2.09
CA LEU A 262 -1.59 21.09 -0.97
C LEU A 262 -1.07 20.01 0.00
N TYR A 263 -0.37 19.01 -0.51
CA TYR A 263 0.32 18.00 0.31
C TYR A 263 1.55 18.60 1.05
N GLY A 264 2.08 19.71 0.55
CA GLY A 264 3.23 20.42 1.12
C GLY A 264 4.57 20.11 0.48
N LYS A 265 4.63 19.23 -0.54
CA LYS A 265 5.88 18.87 -1.24
C LYS A 265 5.65 18.71 -2.75
N THR A 266 6.51 19.31 -3.55
CA THR A 266 6.56 19.14 -5.00
C THR A 266 7.80 18.36 -5.46
N TYR A 267 8.53 17.76 -4.51
CA TYR A 267 9.77 17.02 -4.74
C TYR A 267 9.82 15.80 -3.82
N VAL A 268 10.63 14.84 -4.16
CA VAL A 268 11.05 13.74 -3.30
C VAL A 268 12.46 13.98 -2.79
N THR A 269 12.77 13.47 -1.60
CA THR A 269 14.11 13.59 -1.00
C THR A 269 14.78 12.22 -1.00
N PHE A 270 15.94 12.13 -1.63
CA PHE A 270 16.82 10.96 -1.53
C PHE A 270 17.94 11.25 -0.52
N ARG A 271 18.14 10.34 0.42
CA ARG A 271 19.29 10.35 1.34
C ARG A 271 20.16 9.15 1.01
N LYS A 272 21.37 9.39 0.49
CA LYS A 272 22.33 8.36 0.07
C LYS A 272 23.21 7.94 1.25
N TYR A 273 23.45 6.65 1.38
CA TYR A 273 24.32 6.08 2.40
C TYR A 273 25.57 5.44 1.78
N SER A 274 26.58 5.17 2.62
CA SER A 274 27.91 4.72 2.19
C SER A 274 27.90 3.33 1.53
N ASP A 275 26.91 2.51 1.82
CA ASP A 275 26.73 1.18 1.21
C ASP A 275 25.96 1.22 -0.14
N GLY A 276 25.63 2.41 -0.63
CA GLY A 276 24.87 2.60 -1.87
C GLY A 276 23.35 2.47 -1.73
N THR A 277 22.83 2.32 -0.52
CA THR A 277 21.38 2.33 -0.23
C THR A 277 20.88 3.79 -0.14
N TYR A 278 19.61 3.99 -0.47
CA TYR A 278 18.95 5.28 -0.39
C TYR A 278 17.69 5.18 0.47
N LEU A 279 17.47 6.16 1.36
CA LEU A 279 16.12 6.43 1.84
C LEU A 279 15.41 7.40 0.88
N LEU A 280 14.14 7.13 0.63
CA LEU A 280 13.28 7.97 -0.21
C LEU A 280 12.10 8.48 0.60
N ASP A 281 12.03 9.79 0.74
CA ASP A 281 11.00 10.51 1.48
C ASP A 281 10.17 11.42 0.57
N PHE A 282 8.85 11.42 0.84
CA PHE A 282 7.91 12.31 0.17
C PHE A 282 6.86 12.84 1.14
#